data_869424b719766ff8ce1b5e4fbfda862e
#
_entry.id   869424b719766ff8ce1b5e4fbfda862e
#
_cell.length_a   1.000
_cell.length_b   1.000
_cell.length_c   1.000
_cell.angle_alpha   90.00
_cell.angle_beta   90.00
_cell.angle_gamma   90.00
#
_symmetry.space_group_name_H-M   'P 1'
#
loop_
_entity.id
_entity.type
_entity.pdbx_description
1 polymer ?
#
loop_
_entity_poly.entity_id
_entity_poly.type
_entity_poly.pdbx_seq_one_letter_code
_entity_poly.pdbx_strand_id
1 'polypeptide(L)'
;QIAEVERVGASGVPVFTNTLRNFTLSLNHNVTNEQQHTLREYLKNGNKHNYRNALLYLRHIATPHRWGHQDYEPPIPLLENMFYHREYGRYFSTPQEVTAYLKEKNLYHEDGRNLALISGLNFPMEGNRAHVDSLITCLTQAGFNVYPFTAGGQPRADMIRTLHPDAVVYLPMGRLGNDSLINWLHQENIPLFMPFPLIQPHEEWLDPDTPVSGGTLTARVVVPEIDGGMLPLCIATQNENKQGYYLYTAENERIDAVVEHITKYMSLRDMSNKEKRVAICYFKTPGKDALLASGMEVIPSLYNFLKRLRSEGYDVSGLPATVEEFGKRIHRDGAVMGSYAKGAQEQFLKTAHPIWLSTEQYEQWAHEVLLPEKYQEVTDRYGDAPGNLLVTEDSIAIACLQFGNILLFP
;
A
#
# COMPACT_ATOMS: atom_id res chain seq x y z
N GLN A 1 -1.22 37.39 -19.30
CA GLN A 1 0.08 37.07 -18.67
C GLN A 1 1.24 37.46 -19.59
N ILE A 2 1.28 37.03 -20.89
CA ILE A 2 2.40 37.35 -21.81
C ILE A 2 2.58 38.86 -21.95
N ALA A 3 1.51 39.59 -22.24
CA ALA A 3 1.57 41.07 -22.38
C ALA A 3 2.07 41.78 -21.12
N GLU A 4 1.78 41.25 -19.94
CA GLU A 4 2.26 41.80 -18.67
C GLU A 4 3.77 41.53 -18.48
N VAL A 5 4.23 40.35 -18.84
CA VAL A 5 5.67 39.99 -18.84
C VAL A 5 6.45 40.91 -19.77
N GLU A 6 5.94 41.15 -20.99
CA GLU A 6 6.54 42.04 -21.96
C GLU A 6 6.54 43.50 -21.46
N ARG A 7 5.44 43.98 -20.87
CA ARG A 7 5.34 45.32 -20.28
C ARG A 7 6.37 45.53 -19.17
N VAL A 8 6.52 44.57 -18.25
CA VAL A 8 7.49 44.63 -17.15
C VAL A 8 8.93 44.58 -17.71
N GLY A 9 9.18 43.67 -18.67
CA GLY A 9 10.48 43.55 -19.31
C GLY A 9 10.92 44.85 -20.03
N ALA A 10 9.99 45.53 -20.72
CA ALA A 10 10.25 46.80 -21.38
C ALA A 10 10.60 47.94 -20.42
N SER A 11 10.26 47.83 -19.14
CA SER A 11 10.66 48.83 -18.11
C SER A 11 12.09 48.64 -17.58
N GLY A 12 12.87 47.71 -18.13
CA GLY A 12 14.25 47.44 -17.72
C GLY A 12 14.36 46.50 -16.51
N VAL A 13 13.24 45.98 -15.97
CA VAL A 13 13.24 45.06 -14.85
C VAL A 13 13.65 43.67 -15.35
N PRO A 14 14.56 42.96 -14.64
CA PRO A 14 14.85 41.56 -14.93
C PRO A 14 13.60 40.68 -14.77
N VAL A 15 13.26 39.97 -15.82
CA VAL A 15 12.14 39.01 -15.82
C VAL A 15 12.66 37.64 -16.18
N PHE A 16 12.42 36.69 -15.30
CA PHE A 16 12.69 35.26 -15.53
C PHE A 16 11.40 34.46 -15.43
N THR A 17 11.10 33.70 -16.48
CA THR A 17 9.95 32.78 -16.50
C THR A 17 10.43 31.34 -16.41
N ASN A 18 9.94 30.62 -15.42
CA ASN A 18 10.17 29.20 -15.29
C ASN A 18 8.94 28.44 -15.77
N THR A 19 9.07 27.72 -16.86
CA THR A 19 8.01 26.87 -17.40
C THR A 19 8.44 25.41 -17.27
N LEU A 20 7.61 24.61 -16.62
CA LEU A 20 7.88 23.18 -16.33
C LEU A 20 7.83 22.27 -17.57
N ARG A 21 7.47 22.80 -18.75
CA ARG A 21 7.34 22.01 -19.96
C ARG A 21 8.00 22.72 -21.14
N ASN A 22 8.86 21.99 -21.84
CA ASN A 22 9.52 22.32 -23.13
C ASN A 22 9.19 23.68 -23.75
N PHE A 23 10.14 24.64 -23.74
CA PHE A 23 9.73 25.91 -24.20
C PHE A 23 10.72 26.72 -24.99
N THR A 24 10.34 26.80 -26.21
CA THR A 24 10.78 27.67 -27.26
C THR A 24 10.39 29.16 -27.06
N LEU A 25 9.58 29.49 -26.09
CA LEU A 25 9.21 30.88 -25.76
C LEU A 25 9.99 31.33 -24.53
N SER A 26 11.17 31.87 -24.78
CA SER A 26 11.92 32.59 -23.77
C SER A 26 11.25 33.96 -23.53
N LEU A 27 10.34 34.01 -22.58
CA LEU A 27 9.78 35.30 -22.08
C LEU A 27 10.70 35.93 -21.04
N ASN A 28 11.99 35.68 -21.15
CA ASN A 28 12.98 36.25 -20.25
C ASN A 28 13.42 37.62 -20.80
N HIS A 29 13.43 38.61 -19.94
CA HIS A 29 13.90 39.97 -20.28
C HIS A 29 14.97 40.44 -19.29
N ASN A 30 15.97 41.15 -19.78
CA ASN A 30 17.01 41.78 -18.97
C ASN A 30 17.78 40.81 -18.04
N VAL A 31 17.89 39.54 -18.44
CA VAL A 31 18.69 38.49 -17.78
C VAL A 31 19.61 37.83 -18.80
N THR A 32 20.86 37.59 -18.44
CA THR A 32 21.83 36.93 -19.32
C THR A 32 21.54 35.43 -19.41
N ASN A 33 22.09 34.74 -20.41
CA ASN A 33 21.97 33.29 -20.55
C ASN A 33 22.55 32.55 -19.34
N GLU A 34 23.65 33.05 -18.77
CA GLU A 34 24.25 32.47 -17.56
C GLU A 34 23.33 32.63 -16.35
N GLN A 35 22.73 33.79 -16.17
CA GLN A 35 21.77 34.06 -15.12
C GLN A 35 20.52 33.15 -15.25
N GLN A 36 20.03 32.99 -16.47
CA GLN A 36 18.90 32.07 -16.75
C GLN A 36 19.27 30.62 -16.41
N HIS A 37 20.48 30.19 -16.78
CA HIS A 37 20.96 28.86 -16.49
C HIS A 37 21.03 28.61 -14.97
N THR A 38 21.67 29.52 -14.23
CA THR A 38 21.80 29.46 -12.78
C THR A 38 20.43 29.42 -12.08
N LEU A 39 19.49 30.27 -12.50
CA LEU A 39 18.12 30.26 -11.95
C LEU A 39 17.39 28.95 -12.23
N ARG A 40 17.57 28.39 -13.43
CA ARG A 40 16.98 27.09 -13.76
C ARG A 40 17.54 25.97 -12.89
N GLU A 41 18.85 25.97 -12.64
CA GLU A 41 19.45 24.93 -11.77
C GLU A 41 18.94 25.02 -10.33
N TYR A 42 18.78 26.25 -9.77
CA TYR A 42 18.14 26.40 -8.47
C TYR A 42 16.70 25.85 -8.45
N LEU A 43 15.91 26.15 -9.47
CA LEU A 43 14.49 25.77 -9.50
C LEU A 43 14.28 24.31 -9.92
N LYS A 44 15.11 23.79 -10.81
CA LYS A 44 15.12 22.37 -11.20
C LYS A 44 15.43 21.47 -10.01
N ASN A 45 16.37 21.91 -9.19
CA ASN A 45 16.86 21.18 -8.03
C ASN A 45 16.20 21.68 -6.73
N GLY A 46 14.90 21.99 -6.79
CA GLY A 46 14.14 22.65 -5.74
C GLY A 46 14.24 21.98 -4.37
N ASN A 47 15.00 22.61 -3.49
CA ASN A 47 15.02 22.33 -2.06
C ASN A 47 15.10 23.69 -1.32
N LYS A 48 14.96 23.67 -0.01
CA LYS A 48 14.95 24.91 0.80
C LYS A 48 16.19 25.77 0.60
N HIS A 49 17.37 25.14 0.52
CA HIS A 49 18.64 25.82 0.26
C HIS A 49 18.61 26.50 -1.12
N ASN A 50 18.26 25.75 -2.17
CA ASN A 50 18.22 26.27 -3.53
C ASN A 50 17.17 27.38 -3.72
N TYR A 51 15.97 27.22 -3.15
CA TYR A 51 14.94 28.28 -3.22
C TYR A 51 15.40 29.55 -2.50
N ARG A 52 16.01 29.45 -1.30
CA ARG A 52 16.56 30.59 -0.60
C ARG A 52 17.62 31.29 -1.45
N ASN A 53 18.57 30.53 -1.98
CA ASN A 53 19.66 31.10 -2.79
C ASN A 53 19.17 31.62 -4.16
N ALA A 54 18.13 31.00 -4.75
CA ALA A 54 17.47 31.57 -5.94
C ALA A 54 16.89 32.97 -5.68
N LEU A 55 16.23 33.18 -4.53
CA LEU A 55 15.69 34.47 -4.15
C LEU A 55 16.82 35.52 -3.90
N LEU A 56 17.91 35.12 -3.24
CA LEU A 56 19.07 35.97 -3.04
C LEU A 56 19.75 36.31 -4.36
N TYR A 57 19.86 35.37 -5.27
CA TYR A 57 20.41 35.56 -6.61
C TYR A 57 19.52 36.45 -7.48
N LEU A 58 18.19 36.26 -7.46
CA LEU A 58 17.24 37.16 -8.12
C LEU A 58 17.38 38.61 -7.61
N ARG A 59 17.52 38.77 -6.30
CA ARG A 59 17.76 40.10 -5.69
C ARG A 59 19.08 40.70 -6.13
N HIS A 60 20.14 39.91 -6.24
CA HIS A 60 21.44 40.37 -6.77
C HIS A 60 21.32 40.84 -8.23
N ILE A 61 20.62 40.10 -9.09
CA ILE A 61 20.38 40.48 -10.49
C ILE A 61 19.56 41.79 -10.59
N ALA A 62 18.49 41.90 -9.78
CA ALA A 62 17.58 43.03 -9.87
C ALA A 62 18.15 44.35 -9.32
N THR A 63 19.01 44.29 -8.31
CA THR A 63 19.50 45.48 -7.61
C THR A 63 20.97 45.36 -7.18
N PRO A 64 21.92 45.18 -8.14
CA PRO A 64 23.31 44.85 -7.82
C PRO A 64 24.02 45.95 -7.02
N HIS A 65 23.59 47.20 -7.15
CA HIS A 65 24.24 48.39 -6.50
C HIS A 65 23.58 48.79 -5.17
N ARG A 66 22.40 48.27 -4.85
CA ARG A 66 21.60 48.75 -3.70
C ARG A 66 21.91 48.03 -2.38
N TRP A 67 22.37 46.80 -2.43
CA TRP A 67 22.42 45.91 -1.25
C TRP A 67 23.80 45.31 -0.93
N GLY A 68 24.85 45.78 -1.61
CA GLY A 68 26.21 45.22 -1.45
C GLY A 68 26.32 43.78 -1.97
N HIS A 69 27.45 43.16 -1.69
CA HIS A 69 27.68 41.77 -2.04
C HIS A 69 26.76 40.89 -1.18
N GLN A 70 25.83 40.18 -1.79
CA GLN A 70 24.96 39.24 -1.08
C GLN A 70 25.55 37.83 -1.24
N ASP A 71 25.75 37.18 -0.10
CA ASP A 71 26.23 35.81 -0.07
C ASP A 71 25.09 34.87 -0.49
N TYR A 72 24.99 34.62 -1.78
CA TYR A 72 24.25 33.47 -2.29
C TYR A 72 25.25 32.35 -2.59
N GLU A 73 24.86 31.13 -2.25
CA GLU A 73 25.62 29.93 -2.54
C GLU A 73 25.18 29.35 -3.90
N PRO A 74 26.06 28.67 -4.64
CA PRO A 74 25.68 28.02 -5.90
C PRO A 74 24.58 27.00 -5.71
N PRO A 75 23.79 26.69 -6.76
CA PRO A 75 22.78 25.65 -6.67
C PRO A 75 23.41 24.30 -6.34
N ILE A 76 22.84 23.64 -5.33
CA ILE A 76 23.20 22.25 -5.01
C ILE A 76 22.48 21.37 -6.05
N PRO A 77 23.22 20.59 -6.86
CA PRO A 77 22.61 19.68 -7.81
C PRO A 77 21.84 18.59 -7.05
N LEU A 78 20.66 18.25 -7.53
CA LEU A 78 20.01 17.03 -7.10
C LEU A 78 20.79 15.84 -7.62
N LEU A 79 21.08 14.94 -6.73
CA LEU A 79 21.51 13.62 -7.14
C LEU A 79 20.32 12.93 -7.78
N GLU A 80 20.39 12.68 -9.08
CA GLU A 80 19.44 11.77 -9.73
C GLU A 80 19.70 10.36 -9.18
N ASN A 81 18.63 9.61 -8.88
CA ASN A 81 18.74 8.24 -8.38
C ASN A 81 19.47 8.14 -7.02
N MET A 82 18.84 8.66 -5.99
CA MET A 82 19.40 8.70 -4.65
C MET A 82 18.51 7.99 -3.63
N PHE A 83 19.12 7.49 -2.57
CA PHE A 83 18.45 7.15 -1.33
C PHE A 83 18.30 8.40 -0.45
N TYR A 84 17.28 8.40 0.38
CA TYR A 84 17.04 9.43 1.39
C TYR A 84 16.42 8.80 2.64
N HIS A 85 16.20 9.60 3.67
CA HIS A 85 15.43 9.18 4.84
C HIS A 85 14.62 10.37 5.38
N ARG A 86 14.11 10.28 6.61
CA ARG A 86 13.26 11.33 7.22
C ARG A 86 13.99 12.64 7.50
N GLU A 87 15.33 12.62 7.62
CA GLU A 87 16.13 13.84 7.79
C GLU A 87 16.20 14.61 6.48
N TYR A 88 15.63 15.82 6.46
CA TYR A 88 15.58 16.67 5.29
C TYR A 88 16.97 17.12 4.84
N GLY A 89 17.20 17.08 3.53
CA GLY A 89 18.46 17.53 2.94
C GLY A 89 19.62 16.53 3.06
N ARG A 90 19.39 15.37 3.67
CA ARG A 90 20.39 14.29 3.73
C ARG A 90 20.06 13.21 2.71
N TYR A 91 21.00 12.98 1.79
CA TYR A 91 20.89 12.04 0.70
C TYR A 91 22.06 11.07 0.71
N PHE A 92 21.86 9.88 0.12
CA PHE A 92 22.83 8.80 0.10
C PHE A 92 22.91 8.24 -1.31
N SER A 93 24.13 7.86 -1.73
CA SER A 93 24.38 7.27 -3.04
C SER A 93 24.27 5.75 -3.04
N THR A 94 24.44 5.12 -1.88
CA THR A 94 24.51 3.66 -1.76
C THR A 94 23.64 3.13 -0.60
N PRO A 95 23.18 1.87 -0.68
CA PRO A 95 22.48 1.22 0.44
C PRO A 95 23.34 1.16 1.71
N GLN A 96 24.66 1.03 1.58
CA GLN A 96 25.59 0.95 2.71
C GLN A 96 25.60 2.26 3.51
N GLU A 97 25.54 3.41 2.83
CA GLU A 97 25.42 4.70 3.49
C GLU A 97 24.09 4.85 4.25
N VAL A 98 22.98 4.32 3.69
CA VAL A 98 21.69 4.26 4.40
C VAL A 98 21.81 3.38 5.63
N THR A 99 22.40 2.20 5.50
CA THR A 99 22.61 1.29 6.64
C THR A 99 23.44 1.97 7.74
N ALA A 100 24.53 2.67 7.38
CA ALA A 100 25.33 3.42 8.35
C ALA A 100 24.51 4.52 9.05
N TYR A 101 23.67 5.23 8.30
CA TYR A 101 22.74 6.22 8.85
C TYR A 101 21.72 5.59 9.81
N LEU A 102 21.08 4.47 9.42
CA LEU A 102 20.14 3.78 10.28
C LEU A 102 20.77 3.33 11.60
N LYS A 103 22.01 2.83 11.55
CA LYS A 103 22.79 2.49 12.77
C LYS A 103 23.14 3.73 13.61
N GLU A 104 23.58 4.81 12.99
CA GLU A 104 23.84 6.10 13.65
C GLU A 104 22.61 6.60 14.43
N LYS A 105 21.42 6.44 13.85
CA LYS A 105 20.14 6.90 14.42
C LYS A 105 19.45 5.88 15.34
N ASN A 106 20.04 4.71 15.58
CA ASN A 106 19.45 3.58 16.30
C ASN A 106 18.10 3.12 15.69
N LEU A 107 18.01 3.12 14.36
CA LEU A 107 16.85 2.69 13.59
C LEU A 107 17.08 1.38 12.84
N TYR A 108 18.30 0.84 12.91
CA TYR A 108 18.68 -0.42 12.25
C TYR A 108 18.32 -1.62 13.14
N HIS A 109 17.64 -2.59 12.54
CA HIS A 109 17.30 -3.86 13.17
C HIS A 109 18.21 -4.95 12.59
N GLU A 110 19.07 -5.56 13.43
CA GLU A 110 20.05 -6.56 12.98
C GLU A 110 19.39 -7.80 12.33
N ASP A 111 18.25 -8.23 12.87
CA ASP A 111 17.44 -9.32 12.32
C ASP A 111 16.29 -8.81 11.43
N GLY A 112 16.25 -7.50 11.15
CA GLY A 112 15.19 -6.85 10.39
C GLY A 112 15.34 -7.09 8.88
N ARG A 113 14.23 -7.27 8.19
CA ARG A 113 14.19 -7.41 6.74
C ARG A 113 14.36 -6.06 6.05
N ASN A 114 15.06 -6.07 4.92
CA ASN A 114 15.31 -4.88 4.12
C ASN A 114 14.16 -4.61 3.15
N LEU A 115 13.56 -3.43 3.21
CA LEU A 115 12.51 -3.00 2.31
C LEU A 115 12.98 -1.87 1.39
N ALA A 116 12.87 -2.07 0.08
CA ALA A 116 13.00 -0.99 -0.89
C ALA A 116 11.70 -0.19 -0.93
N LEU A 117 11.75 1.11 -0.64
CA LEU A 117 10.58 1.99 -0.71
C LEU A 117 10.76 3.01 -1.85
N ILE A 118 9.99 2.87 -2.92
CA ILE A 118 9.97 3.82 -4.03
C ILE A 118 8.79 4.77 -3.83
N SER A 119 9.06 5.99 -3.42
CA SER A 119 8.02 6.95 -3.04
C SER A 119 7.34 7.66 -4.22
N GLY A 120 7.99 7.73 -5.37
CA GLY A 120 7.52 8.52 -6.52
C GLY A 120 7.61 10.02 -6.33
N LEU A 121 8.22 10.48 -5.26
CA LEU A 121 8.58 11.88 -5.09
C LEU A 121 9.72 12.16 -6.06
N ASN A 122 9.49 13.02 -7.06
CA ASN A 122 10.54 13.43 -8.00
C ASN A 122 11.70 14.12 -7.27
N PHE A 123 11.34 14.74 -6.17
CA PHE A 123 12.26 15.24 -5.16
C PHE A 123 11.66 14.87 -3.80
N PRO A 124 12.44 14.47 -2.80
CA PRO A 124 11.98 14.43 -1.42
C PRO A 124 11.78 15.90 -0.98
N MET A 125 10.81 16.56 -1.62
CA MET A 125 10.49 17.97 -1.36
C MET A 125 10.03 18.10 0.08
N GLU A 126 10.73 18.96 0.79
CA GLU A 126 10.30 19.43 2.09
C GLU A 126 8.86 19.96 1.94
N GLY A 127 7.91 19.41 2.66
CA GLY A 127 6.54 19.92 2.76
C GLY A 127 5.43 19.10 2.10
N ASN A 128 5.69 18.14 1.21
CA ASN A 128 4.65 17.31 0.61
C ASN A 128 4.98 15.80 0.65
N ARG A 129 5.51 15.32 1.75
CA ARG A 129 5.96 13.94 1.93
C ARG A 129 5.47 13.29 3.24
N ALA A 130 4.52 13.91 3.92
CA ALA A 130 4.03 13.44 5.23
C ALA A 130 3.63 11.96 5.22
N HIS A 131 2.95 11.50 4.17
CA HIS A 131 2.55 10.10 4.00
C HIS A 131 3.75 9.14 3.86
N VAL A 132 4.81 9.58 3.16
CA VAL A 132 6.05 8.79 3.02
C VAL A 132 6.78 8.71 4.36
N ASP A 133 6.88 9.82 5.09
CA ASP A 133 7.53 9.86 6.40
C ASP A 133 6.77 9.04 7.45
N SER A 134 5.43 9.06 7.42
CA SER A 134 4.59 8.19 8.27
C SER A 134 4.82 6.72 7.92
N LEU A 135 4.81 6.36 6.63
CA LEU A 135 5.03 4.98 6.20
C LEU A 135 6.43 4.47 6.60
N ILE A 136 7.48 5.27 6.40
CA ILE A 136 8.85 4.94 6.84
C ILE A 136 8.86 4.70 8.36
N THR A 137 8.18 5.57 9.12
CA THR A 137 8.13 5.46 10.58
C THR A 137 7.48 4.16 11.03
N CYS A 138 6.26 3.88 10.52
CA CYS A 138 5.50 2.69 10.90
C CYS A 138 6.21 1.40 10.47
N LEU A 139 6.80 1.34 9.27
CA LEU A 139 7.59 0.20 8.82
C LEU A 139 8.84 -0.02 9.70
N THR A 140 9.54 1.06 10.06
CA THR A 140 10.72 0.96 10.96
C THR A 140 10.29 0.47 12.35
N GLN A 141 9.20 0.98 12.90
CA GLN A 141 8.65 0.52 14.19
C GLN A 141 8.19 -0.95 14.16
N ALA A 142 7.77 -1.43 13.01
CA ALA A 142 7.42 -2.84 12.80
C ALA A 142 8.64 -3.77 12.62
N GLY A 143 9.87 -3.23 12.72
CA GLY A 143 11.11 -4.01 12.69
C GLY A 143 11.77 -4.13 11.31
N PHE A 144 11.35 -3.34 10.32
CA PHE A 144 11.96 -3.35 8.99
C PHE A 144 13.09 -2.32 8.87
N ASN A 145 14.13 -2.66 8.10
CA ASN A 145 15.11 -1.71 7.62
C ASN A 145 14.61 -1.09 6.31
N VAL A 146 14.23 0.17 6.33
CA VAL A 146 13.60 0.83 5.19
C VAL A 146 14.62 1.63 4.40
N TYR A 147 14.68 1.40 3.10
CA TYR A 147 15.57 2.06 2.14
C TYR A 147 14.74 2.86 1.14
N PRO A 148 14.32 4.09 1.50
CA PRO A 148 13.56 4.94 0.60
C PRO A 148 14.48 5.52 -0.46
N PHE A 149 14.04 5.50 -1.73
CA PHE A 149 14.77 6.14 -2.81
C PHE A 149 13.86 6.66 -3.92
N THR A 150 14.42 7.55 -4.74
CA THR A 150 13.81 8.05 -5.95
C THR A 150 14.68 7.70 -7.13
N ALA A 151 14.10 7.06 -8.13
CA ALA A 151 14.75 6.71 -9.38
C ALA A 151 13.69 6.35 -10.43
N GLY A 152 14.03 6.54 -11.70
CA GLY A 152 13.18 6.16 -12.82
C GLY A 152 13.87 5.15 -13.75
N GLY A 153 13.08 4.39 -14.53
CA GLY A 153 13.60 3.52 -15.59
C GLY A 153 14.66 2.51 -15.13
N GLN A 154 15.74 2.39 -15.90
CA GLN A 154 16.83 1.46 -15.63
C GLN A 154 17.55 1.71 -14.29
N PRO A 155 17.89 2.95 -13.90
CA PRO A 155 18.48 3.22 -12.59
C PRO A 155 17.66 2.67 -11.42
N ARG A 156 16.32 2.74 -11.48
CA ARG A 156 15.45 2.15 -10.45
C ARG A 156 15.68 0.65 -10.35
N ALA A 157 15.70 -0.06 -11.48
CA ALA A 157 15.93 -1.49 -11.51
C ALA A 157 17.30 -1.87 -10.96
N ASP A 158 18.34 -1.09 -11.28
CA ASP A 158 19.68 -1.33 -10.80
C ASP A 158 19.81 -1.09 -9.29
N MET A 159 19.17 -0.06 -8.76
CA MET A 159 19.11 0.21 -7.32
C MET A 159 18.40 -0.90 -6.55
N ILE A 160 17.27 -1.41 -7.05
CA ILE A 160 16.54 -2.53 -6.45
C ILE A 160 17.43 -3.78 -6.44
N ARG A 161 18.08 -4.12 -7.56
CA ARG A 161 18.98 -5.27 -7.64
C ARG A 161 20.20 -5.13 -6.74
N THR A 162 20.79 -3.94 -6.66
CA THR A 162 21.94 -3.66 -5.79
C THR A 162 21.57 -3.78 -4.31
N LEU A 163 20.39 -3.31 -3.92
CA LEU A 163 19.90 -3.45 -2.55
C LEU A 163 19.54 -4.90 -2.22
N HIS A 164 19.03 -5.66 -3.19
CA HIS A 164 18.50 -7.03 -3.03
C HIS A 164 17.54 -7.11 -1.82
N PRO A 165 16.40 -6.38 -1.86
CA PRO A 165 15.53 -6.27 -0.71
C PRO A 165 14.71 -7.55 -0.47
N ASP A 166 14.21 -7.74 0.73
CA ASP A 166 13.25 -8.79 1.05
C ASP A 166 11.86 -8.51 0.49
N ALA A 167 11.51 -7.24 0.29
CA ALA A 167 10.28 -6.80 -0.36
C ALA A 167 10.44 -5.41 -0.98
N VAL A 168 9.56 -5.10 -1.94
CA VAL A 168 9.46 -3.78 -2.58
C VAL A 168 8.12 -3.14 -2.22
N VAL A 169 8.15 -1.89 -1.78
CA VAL A 169 6.98 -1.04 -1.59
C VAL A 169 7.04 0.08 -2.62
N TYR A 170 6.03 0.17 -3.47
CA TYR A 170 6.02 1.07 -4.62
C TYR A 170 4.76 1.96 -4.62
N LEU A 171 4.94 3.27 -4.47
CA LEU A 171 3.84 4.25 -4.38
C LEU A 171 3.48 4.94 -5.71
N PRO A 172 4.36 5.00 -6.76
CA PRO A 172 4.02 5.65 -8.01
C PRO A 172 2.87 4.99 -8.77
N MET A 173 2.37 5.65 -9.79
CA MET A 173 1.38 5.07 -10.72
C MET A 173 2.04 4.15 -11.74
N GLY A 174 1.30 3.16 -12.19
CA GLY A 174 1.70 2.28 -13.29
C GLY A 174 2.68 1.20 -12.88
N ARG A 175 3.41 0.69 -13.84
CA ARG A 175 4.36 -0.41 -13.66
C ARG A 175 5.58 0.00 -12.85
N LEU A 176 6.07 -0.91 -12.02
CA LEU A 176 7.35 -0.75 -11.31
C LEU A 176 8.53 -0.63 -12.27
N GLY A 177 8.55 -1.42 -13.32
CA GLY A 177 9.63 -1.45 -14.28
C GLY A 177 9.31 -2.25 -15.55
N ASN A 178 10.34 -2.65 -16.26
CA ASN A 178 10.22 -3.51 -17.42
C ASN A 178 10.09 -4.99 -17.01
N ASP A 179 9.78 -5.85 -17.99
CA ASP A 179 9.58 -7.28 -17.75
C ASP A 179 10.83 -7.97 -17.18
N SER A 180 12.05 -7.48 -17.50
CA SER A 180 13.28 -8.01 -16.93
C SER A 180 13.37 -7.81 -15.42
N LEU A 181 12.93 -6.67 -14.90
CA LEU A 181 12.88 -6.43 -13.45
C LEU A 181 11.79 -7.29 -12.80
N ILE A 182 10.61 -7.33 -13.40
CA ILE A 182 9.47 -8.09 -12.85
C ILE A 182 9.80 -9.60 -12.80
N ASN A 183 10.35 -10.14 -13.89
CA ASN A 183 10.77 -11.55 -13.92
C ASN A 183 11.85 -11.85 -12.86
N TRP A 184 12.78 -10.92 -12.63
CA TRP A 184 13.80 -11.07 -11.60
C TRP A 184 13.17 -11.10 -10.19
N LEU A 185 12.22 -10.18 -9.88
CA LEU A 185 11.51 -10.20 -8.60
C LEU A 185 10.77 -11.53 -8.37
N HIS A 186 10.15 -12.08 -9.42
CA HIS A 186 9.47 -13.38 -9.34
C HIS A 186 10.47 -14.53 -9.11
N GLN A 187 11.64 -14.52 -9.78
CA GLN A 187 12.68 -15.55 -9.61
C GLN A 187 13.26 -15.53 -8.19
N GLU A 188 13.53 -14.33 -7.67
CA GLU A 188 14.05 -14.15 -6.30
C GLU A 188 12.94 -14.24 -5.23
N ASN A 189 11.68 -14.44 -5.65
CA ASN A 189 10.52 -14.47 -4.77
C ASN A 189 10.41 -13.22 -3.87
N ILE A 190 10.65 -12.05 -4.44
CA ILE A 190 10.56 -10.76 -3.76
C ILE A 190 9.15 -10.18 -3.98
N PRO A 191 8.32 -10.06 -2.94
CA PRO A 191 6.96 -9.51 -3.06
C PRO A 191 6.96 -8.02 -3.35
N LEU A 192 5.95 -7.59 -4.12
CA LEU A 192 5.73 -6.21 -4.51
C LEU A 192 4.42 -5.70 -3.87
N PHE A 193 4.52 -4.73 -2.96
CA PHE A 193 3.38 -4.07 -2.34
C PHE A 193 3.17 -2.69 -2.96
N MET A 194 1.93 -2.35 -3.29
CA MET A 194 1.60 -1.15 -4.05
C MET A 194 0.49 -0.31 -3.42
N PRO A 195 0.67 0.13 -2.16
CA PRO A 195 -0.22 1.14 -1.60
C PRO A 195 -0.04 2.46 -2.35
N PHE A 196 -1.04 3.32 -2.35
CA PHE A 196 -0.99 4.52 -3.20
C PHE A 196 -1.58 5.77 -2.53
N PRO A 197 -1.08 6.97 -2.87
CA PRO A 197 -1.74 8.23 -2.55
C PRO A 197 -2.80 8.58 -3.59
N LEU A 198 -3.92 9.16 -3.16
CA LEU A 198 -4.97 9.73 -4.01
C LEU A 198 -4.79 11.25 -4.16
N ILE A 199 -5.14 11.76 -5.35
CA ILE A 199 -5.21 13.21 -5.60
C ILE A 199 -6.55 13.80 -5.07
N GLN A 200 -7.54 12.94 -4.81
CA GLN A 200 -8.82 13.34 -4.23
C GLN A 200 -8.67 13.84 -2.79
N PRO A 201 -9.42 14.87 -2.38
CA PRO A 201 -9.57 15.25 -0.97
C PRO A 201 -10.16 14.11 -0.13
N HIS A 202 -9.85 14.12 1.16
CA HIS A 202 -10.32 13.09 2.11
C HIS A 202 -11.84 12.97 2.14
N GLU A 203 -12.55 14.09 2.22
CA GLU A 203 -14.00 14.11 2.27
C GLU A 203 -14.66 13.57 0.99
N GLU A 204 -14.10 13.90 -0.19
CA GLU A 204 -14.56 13.34 -1.46
C GLU A 204 -14.31 11.84 -1.56
N TRP A 205 -13.19 11.37 -1.04
CA TRP A 205 -12.87 9.94 -1.05
C TRP A 205 -13.79 9.12 -0.14
N LEU A 206 -14.26 9.70 0.97
CA LEU A 206 -15.22 9.05 1.87
C LEU A 206 -16.68 9.14 1.38
N ASP A 207 -16.98 10.02 0.45
CA ASP A 207 -18.31 10.16 -0.12
C ASP A 207 -18.65 8.94 -1.01
N PRO A 208 -19.65 8.12 -0.67
CA PRO A 208 -20.03 6.95 -1.45
C PRO A 208 -20.52 7.30 -2.86
N ASP A 209 -20.98 8.55 -3.09
CA ASP A 209 -21.45 9.01 -4.39
C ASP A 209 -20.33 9.59 -5.27
N THR A 210 -19.10 9.70 -4.73
CA THR A 210 -17.92 10.20 -5.45
C THR A 210 -16.87 9.10 -5.65
N PRO A 211 -17.04 8.22 -6.66
CA PRO A 211 -16.14 7.09 -6.85
C PRO A 211 -14.75 7.54 -7.33
N VAL A 212 -13.74 6.75 -7.00
CA VAL A 212 -12.39 6.90 -7.58
C VAL A 212 -12.48 6.70 -9.10
N SER A 213 -11.88 7.61 -9.86
CA SER A 213 -11.97 7.57 -11.33
C SER A 213 -11.42 6.27 -11.92
N GLY A 214 -12.00 5.80 -13.04
CA GLY A 214 -11.54 4.61 -13.75
C GLY A 214 -10.08 4.70 -14.21
N GLY A 215 -9.60 5.90 -14.56
CA GLY A 215 -8.19 6.14 -14.87
C GLY A 215 -7.27 5.93 -13.66
N THR A 216 -7.68 6.40 -12.49
CA THR A 216 -6.95 6.18 -11.24
C THR A 216 -6.95 4.69 -10.86
N LEU A 217 -8.09 4.01 -10.93
CA LEU A 217 -8.17 2.56 -10.67
C LEU A 217 -7.27 1.78 -11.62
N THR A 218 -7.31 2.09 -12.91
CA THR A 218 -6.43 1.44 -13.90
C THR A 218 -4.96 1.63 -13.55
N ALA A 219 -4.54 2.86 -13.25
CA ALA A 219 -3.13 3.18 -13.02
C ALA A 219 -2.61 2.74 -11.63
N ARG A 220 -3.48 2.62 -10.63
CA ARG A 220 -3.11 2.32 -9.24
C ARG A 220 -3.38 0.87 -8.81
N VAL A 221 -4.29 0.19 -9.50
CA VAL A 221 -4.71 -1.17 -9.16
C VAL A 221 -4.44 -2.13 -10.32
N VAL A 222 -5.13 -1.95 -11.46
CA VAL A 222 -5.11 -2.92 -12.56
C VAL A 222 -3.72 -3.09 -13.16
N VAL A 223 -3.05 -2.00 -13.49
CA VAL A 223 -1.70 -2.06 -14.10
C VAL A 223 -0.65 -2.62 -13.12
N PRO A 224 -0.63 -2.21 -11.83
CA PRO A 224 0.22 -2.85 -10.84
C PRO A 224 -0.01 -4.36 -10.64
N GLU A 225 -1.25 -4.82 -10.68
CA GLU A 225 -1.56 -6.26 -10.55
C GLU A 225 -0.93 -7.10 -11.66
N ILE A 226 -0.76 -6.54 -12.87
CA ILE A 226 -0.07 -7.23 -13.99
C ILE A 226 1.38 -7.57 -13.61
N ASP A 227 2.01 -6.73 -12.80
CA ASP A 227 3.38 -6.92 -12.30
C ASP A 227 3.44 -7.78 -11.01
N GLY A 228 2.30 -8.32 -10.55
CA GLY A 228 2.21 -9.04 -9.26
C GLY A 228 2.13 -8.11 -8.06
N GLY A 229 1.77 -6.83 -8.29
CA GLY A 229 1.56 -5.87 -7.20
C GLY A 229 0.37 -6.23 -6.33
N MET A 230 0.58 -6.18 -5.03
CA MET A 230 -0.39 -6.53 -4.01
C MET A 230 -0.73 -5.32 -3.15
N LEU A 231 -1.85 -5.40 -2.43
CA LEU A 231 -2.22 -4.45 -1.39
C LEU A 231 -2.45 -3.02 -1.92
N PRO A 232 -3.34 -2.83 -2.90
CA PRO A 232 -3.63 -1.51 -3.46
C PRO A 232 -4.52 -0.71 -2.50
N LEU A 233 -4.00 -0.34 -1.33
CA LEU A 233 -4.69 0.47 -0.33
C LEU A 233 -4.31 1.95 -0.46
N CYS A 234 -5.32 2.83 -0.33
CA CYS A 234 -5.09 4.27 -0.24
C CYS A 234 -4.45 4.60 1.10
N ILE A 235 -3.29 5.28 1.09
CA ILE A 235 -2.55 5.69 2.29
C ILE A 235 -2.44 7.19 2.48
N ALA A 236 -2.92 7.96 1.52
CA ALA A 236 -2.90 9.42 1.60
C ALA A 236 -3.95 10.03 0.66
N THR A 237 -4.47 11.16 1.05
CA THR A 237 -5.37 12.02 0.25
C THR A 237 -4.72 13.39 0.06
N GLN A 238 -5.10 14.11 -1.00
CA GLN A 238 -4.55 15.42 -1.28
C GLN A 238 -5.54 16.52 -0.88
N ASN A 239 -5.22 17.25 0.17
CA ASN A 239 -6.09 18.27 0.74
C ASN A 239 -5.52 19.66 0.55
N GLU A 240 -6.40 20.66 0.38
CA GLU A 240 -6.02 22.04 0.33
C GLU A 240 -5.68 22.58 1.73
N ASN A 241 -4.52 23.21 1.88
CA ASN A 241 -4.14 23.83 3.13
C ASN A 241 -4.67 25.29 3.22
N LYS A 242 -4.47 25.95 4.37
CA LYS A 242 -4.92 27.33 4.62
C LYS A 242 -4.33 28.38 3.67
N GLN A 243 -3.27 28.05 2.95
CA GLN A 243 -2.63 28.93 1.96
C GLN A 243 -3.04 28.62 0.51
N GLY A 244 -3.98 27.69 0.29
CA GLY A 244 -4.44 27.31 -1.05
C GLY A 244 -3.52 26.32 -1.77
N TYR A 245 -2.62 25.63 -1.06
CA TYR A 245 -1.76 24.60 -1.63
C TYR A 245 -2.35 23.21 -1.36
N TYR A 246 -2.31 22.36 -2.38
CA TYR A 246 -2.72 20.95 -2.26
C TYR A 246 -1.54 20.11 -1.78
N LEU A 247 -1.66 19.55 -0.59
CA LEU A 247 -0.64 18.72 0.05
C LEU A 247 -1.21 17.34 0.39
N TYR A 248 -0.36 16.32 0.29
CA TYR A 248 -0.74 14.98 0.75
C TYR A 248 -0.82 14.94 2.27
N THR A 249 -1.95 14.47 2.77
CA THR A 249 -2.20 14.14 4.16
C THR A 249 -2.12 12.62 4.31
N ALA A 250 -1.40 12.16 5.30
CA ALA A 250 -1.30 10.73 5.60
C ALA A 250 -2.61 10.22 6.21
N GLU A 251 -3.10 9.10 5.69
CA GLU A 251 -4.22 8.34 6.26
C GLU A 251 -3.62 7.29 7.23
N ASN A 252 -3.37 7.69 8.46
CA ASN A 252 -2.57 6.89 9.41
C ASN A 252 -3.17 5.51 9.66
N GLU A 253 -4.48 5.39 9.86
CA GLU A 253 -5.17 4.11 10.01
C GLU A 253 -4.90 3.17 8.82
N ARG A 254 -4.88 3.73 7.60
CA ARG A 254 -4.59 2.96 6.38
C ARG A 254 -3.12 2.58 6.28
N ILE A 255 -2.22 3.45 6.72
CA ILE A 255 -0.78 3.14 6.80
C ILE A 255 -0.55 2.01 7.80
N ASP A 256 -1.18 2.05 8.97
CA ASP A 256 -1.09 0.99 9.98
C ASP A 256 -1.60 -0.35 9.42
N ALA A 257 -2.74 -0.35 8.72
CA ALA A 257 -3.27 -1.53 8.05
C ALA A 257 -2.30 -2.08 6.98
N VAL A 258 -1.69 -1.22 6.15
CA VAL A 258 -0.67 -1.62 5.17
C VAL A 258 0.53 -2.27 5.84
N VAL A 259 1.05 -1.66 6.90
CA VAL A 259 2.22 -2.16 7.64
C VAL A 259 1.90 -3.49 8.31
N GLU A 260 0.73 -3.64 8.90
CA GLU A 260 0.28 -4.90 9.49
C GLU A 260 0.20 -6.02 8.44
N HIS A 261 -0.39 -5.75 7.27
CA HIS A 261 -0.48 -6.72 6.18
C HIS A 261 0.90 -7.13 5.66
N ILE A 262 1.80 -6.15 5.43
CA ILE A 262 3.19 -6.43 5.03
C ILE A 262 3.87 -7.32 6.08
N THR A 263 3.75 -6.97 7.35
CA THR A 263 4.36 -7.73 8.46
C THR A 263 3.84 -9.17 8.50
N LYS A 264 2.53 -9.37 8.43
CA LYS A 264 1.90 -10.69 8.41
C LYS A 264 2.30 -11.50 7.16
N TYR A 265 2.31 -10.85 5.98
CA TYR A 265 2.73 -11.52 4.74
C TYR A 265 4.19 -11.97 4.82
N MET A 266 5.08 -11.09 5.30
CA MET A 266 6.50 -11.40 5.41
C MET A 266 6.75 -12.51 6.45
N SER A 267 5.99 -12.57 7.53
CA SER A 267 6.12 -13.63 8.54
C SER A 267 5.80 -15.02 8.00
N LEU A 268 4.96 -15.14 6.95
CA LEU A 268 4.68 -16.44 6.31
C LEU A 268 5.92 -17.08 5.68
N ARG A 269 6.96 -16.30 5.37
CA ARG A 269 8.23 -16.80 4.82
C ARG A 269 9.07 -17.53 5.87
N ASP A 270 8.90 -17.19 7.14
CA ASP A 270 9.64 -17.74 8.26
C ASP A 270 8.95 -18.97 8.87
N MET A 271 7.64 -19.07 8.65
CA MET A 271 6.85 -20.19 9.16
C MET A 271 7.08 -21.45 8.34
N SER A 272 7.24 -22.59 9.03
CA SER A 272 7.18 -23.89 8.37
C SER A 272 5.76 -24.12 7.82
N ASN A 273 5.63 -24.92 6.74
CA ASN A 273 4.30 -25.23 6.20
C ASN A 273 3.37 -25.90 7.22
N LYS A 274 3.93 -26.65 8.16
CA LYS A 274 3.18 -27.28 9.23
C LYS A 274 2.50 -26.28 10.18
N GLU A 275 3.09 -25.11 10.38
CA GLU A 275 2.57 -24.06 11.28
C GLU A 275 1.55 -23.16 10.59
N LYS A 276 1.57 -23.10 9.26
CA LYS A 276 0.67 -22.25 8.49
C LYS A 276 -0.78 -22.70 8.64
N ARG A 277 -1.66 -21.72 8.88
CA ARG A 277 -3.11 -21.90 8.89
C ARG A 277 -3.68 -21.50 7.54
N VAL A 278 -4.54 -22.33 6.96
CA VAL A 278 -5.15 -22.09 5.65
C VAL A 278 -6.67 -22.17 5.79
N ALA A 279 -7.35 -21.13 5.32
CA ALA A 279 -8.80 -21.08 5.21
C ALA A 279 -9.19 -21.18 3.73
N ILE A 280 -10.07 -22.14 3.41
CA ILE A 280 -10.55 -22.37 2.03
C ILE A 280 -12.06 -22.18 2.03
N CYS A 281 -12.51 -21.13 1.33
CA CYS A 281 -13.92 -20.88 1.09
C CYS A 281 -14.36 -21.57 -0.21
N TYR A 282 -15.47 -22.30 -0.18
CA TYR A 282 -16.10 -22.88 -1.36
C TYR A 282 -17.55 -22.40 -1.50
N PHE A 283 -18.00 -22.21 -2.74
CA PHE A 283 -19.34 -21.73 -2.98
C PHE A 283 -20.37 -22.84 -2.88
N LYS A 284 -21.39 -22.65 -2.05
CA LYS A 284 -22.55 -23.51 -1.91
C LYS A 284 -23.83 -22.68 -1.80
N THR A 285 -24.84 -23.01 -2.62
CA THR A 285 -26.14 -22.31 -2.55
C THR A 285 -26.98 -22.88 -1.41
N PRO A 286 -27.67 -22.06 -0.60
CA PRO A 286 -28.57 -22.54 0.43
C PRO A 286 -29.63 -23.51 -0.13
N GLY A 287 -29.83 -24.61 0.55
CA GLY A 287 -30.84 -25.64 0.17
C GLY A 287 -30.50 -26.48 -1.07
N LYS A 288 -29.27 -26.37 -1.59
CA LYS A 288 -28.77 -27.23 -2.66
C LYS A 288 -27.58 -28.07 -2.18
N ASP A 289 -27.55 -29.36 -2.54
CA ASP A 289 -26.42 -30.21 -2.23
C ASP A 289 -25.23 -30.03 -3.20
N ALA A 290 -25.49 -29.51 -4.39
CA ALA A 290 -24.46 -29.31 -5.38
C ALA A 290 -23.50 -28.17 -5.01
N LEU A 291 -22.21 -28.49 -5.02
CA LEU A 291 -21.13 -27.51 -4.98
C LEU A 291 -20.85 -27.02 -6.40
N LEU A 292 -20.81 -25.70 -6.60
CA LEU A 292 -20.67 -25.10 -7.92
C LEU A 292 -19.34 -24.36 -8.04
N ALA A 293 -18.59 -24.64 -9.12
CA ALA A 293 -17.41 -23.87 -9.49
C ALA A 293 -17.18 -23.97 -11.01
N SER A 294 -18.03 -23.34 -11.80
CA SER A 294 -17.84 -23.16 -13.24
C SER A 294 -17.41 -24.42 -14.02
N GLY A 295 -18.03 -25.56 -13.75
CA GLY A 295 -17.72 -26.84 -14.39
C GLY A 295 -16.63 -27.67 -13.71
N MET A 296 -16.08 -27.22 -12.58
CA MET A 296 -15.13 -27.99 -11.77
C MET A 296 -15.88 -29.00 -10.86
N GLU A 297 -15.35 -30.20 -10.76
CA GLU A 297 -15.77 -31.16 -9.72
C GLU A 297 -15.16 -30.74 -8.37
N VAL A 298 -15.93 -29.99 -7.57
CA VAL A 298 -15.42 -29.31 -6.35
C VAL A 298 -14.89 -30.29 -5.31
N ILE A 299 -15.64 -31.35 -5.00
CA ILE A 299 -15.25 -32.33 -3.95
C ILE A 299 -13.94 -33.04 -4.30
N PRO A 300 -13.78 -33.66 -5.47
CA PRO A 300 -12.51 -34.26 -5.87
C PRO A 300 -11.37 -33.26 -5.94
N SER A 301 -11.62 -32.03 -6.44
CA SER A 301 -10.62 -30.98 -6.54
C SER A 301 -10.11 -30.54 -5.17
N LEU A 302 -11.01 -30.27 -4.22
CA LEU A 302 -10.64 -29.92 -2.84
C LEU A 302 -9.87 -31.07 -2.16
N TYR A 303 -10.32 -32.31 -2.33
CA TYR A 303 -9.65 -33.47 -1.76
C TYR A 303 -8.21 -33.62 -2.29
N ASN A 304 -8.03 -33.50 -3.60
CA ASN A 304 -6.70 -33.55 -4.21
C ASN A 304 -5.82 -32.38 -3.77
N PHE A 305 -6.40 -31.19 -3.63
CA PHE A 305 -5.68 -30.03 -3.11
C PHE A 305 -5.21 -30.26 -1.67
N LEU A 306 -6.07 -30.77 -0.80
CA LEU A 306 -5.68 -31.11 0.59
C LEU A 306 -4.59 -32.19 0.63
N LYS A 307 -4.65 -33.20 -0.23
CA LYS A 307 -3.57 -34.18 -0.38
C LYS A 307 -2.26 -33.53 -0.81
N ARG A 308 -2.32 -32.57 -1.73
CA ARG A 308 -1.14 -31.82 -2.17
C ARG A 308 -0.57 -30.98 -1.02
N LEU A 309 -1.41 -30.25 -0.28
CA LEU A 309 -0.97 -29.52 0.91
C LEU A 309 -0.25 -30.44 1.91
N ARG A 310 -0.80 -31.63 2.16
CA ARG A 310 -0.14 -32.63 3.02
C ARG A 310 1.24 -33.03 2.49
N SER A 311 1.37 -33.25 1.18
CA SER A 311 2.68 -33.60 0.57
C SER A 311 3.70 -32.47 0.61
N GLU A 312 3.24 -31.21 0.73
CA GLU A 312 4.08 -30.02 0.92
C GLU A 312 4.36 -29.70 2.40
N GLY A 313 3.95 -30.60 3.31
CA GLY A 313 4.26 -30.50 4.74
C GLY A 313 3.28 -29.67 5.57
N TYR A 314 2.12 -29.28 5.02
CA TYR A 314 1.06 -28.67 5.81
C TYR A 314 0.39 -29.68 6.73
N ASP A 315 -0.08 -29.22 7.90
CA ASP A 315 -0.87 -30.06 8.79
C ASP A 315 -2.30 -30.21 8.26
N VAL A 316 -2.58 -31.40 7.72
CA VAL A 316 -3.89 -31.82 7.20
C VAL A 316 -4.37 -33.08 7.97
N SER A 317 -4.19 -33.06 9.28
CA SER A 317 -4.59 -34.16 10.16
C SER A 317 -6.09 -34.38 10.09
N GLY A 318 -6.52 -35.65 10.13
CA GLY A 318 -7.94 -36.03 10.10
C GLY A 318 -8.59 -36.02 8.72
N LEU A 319 -7.85 -35.75 7.61
CA LEU A 319 -8.37 -35.89 6.25
C LEU A 319 -8.74 -37.39 6.01
N PRO A 320 -9.96 -37.69 5.58
CA PRO A 320 -10.40 -39.05 5.27
C PRO A 320 -9.50 -39.76 4.26
N ALA A 321 -9.52 -41.08 4.28
CA ALA A 321 -8.73 -41.91 3.36
C ALA A 321 -9.26 -41.86 1.92
N THR A 322 -10.57 -41.60 1.74
CA THR A 322 -11.23 -41.62 0.43
C THR A 322 -11.96 -40.32 0.16
N VAL A 323 -12.14 -39.99 -1.14
CA VAL A 323 -12.89 -38.83 -1.57
C VAL A 323 -14.38 -38.92 -1.26
N GLU A 324 -14.93 -40.15 -1.23
CA GLU A 324 -16.33 -40.41 -0.91
C GLU A 324 -16.62 -40.04 0.55
N GLU A 325 -15.74 -40.45 1.48
CA GLU A 325 -15.89 -40.12 2.90
C GLU A 325 -15.72 -38.62 3.13
N PHE A 326 -14.76 -37.98 2.42
CA PHE A 326 -14.58 -36.54 2.44
C PHE A 326 -15.84 -35.82 1.95
N GLY A 327 -16.43 -36.25 0.84
CA GLY A 327 -17.69 -35.72 0.31
C GLY A 327 -18.85 -35.83 1.33
N LYS A 328 -19.00 -36.96 2.01
CA LYS A 328 -20.00 -37.12 3.08
C LYS A 328 -19.81 -36.10 4.21
N ARG A 329 -18.55 -35.81 4.60
CA ARG A 329 -18.27 -34.81 5.62
C ARG A 329 -18.60 -33.41 5.14
N ILE A 330 -18.26 -33.02 3.89
CA ILE A 330 -18.62 -31.71 3.30
C ILE A 330 -20.14 -31.51 3.32
N HIS A 331 -20.92 -32.52 2.95
CA HIS A 331 -22.38 -32.39 2.94
C HIS A 331 -22.98 -32.31 4.36
N ARG A 332 -22.41 -33.00 5.33
CA ARG A 332 -22.87 -32.99 6.71
C ARG A 332 -22.45 -31.70 7.46
N ASP A 333 -21.14 -31.37 7.43
CA ASP A 333 -20.56 -30.37 8.32
C ASP A 333 -20.44 -28.97 7.64
N GLY A 334 -20.38 -28.92 6.31
CA GLY A 334 -20.30 -27.71 5.51
C GLY A 334 -21.65 -27.30 4.88
N ALA A 335 -22.73 -27.45 5.58
CA ALA A 335 -24.07 -27.12 5.07
C ALA A 335 -24.32 -25.61 5.15
N VAL A 336 -24.86 -25.02 4.06
CA VAL A 336 -25.39 -23.66 4.06
C VAL A 336 -26.89 -23.70 4.28
N MET A 337 -27.34 -23.03 5.33
CA MET A 337 -28.74 -23.07 5.76
C MET A 337 -29.39 -21.69 5.61
N GLY A 338 -30.65 -21.66 5.15
CA GLY A 338 -31.48 -20.46 5.19
C GLY A 338 -32.41 -20.47 6.41
N SER A 339 -32.81 -19.29 6.84
CA SER A 339 -33.75 -19.11 7.98
C SER A 339 -35.10 -19.80 7.80
N TYR A 340 -35.46 -20.15 6.56
CA TYR A 340 -36.70 -20.85 6.19
C TYR A 340 -36.63 -22.39 6.40
N ALA A 341 -35.45 -22.92 6.68
CA ALA A 341 -35.22 -24.39 6.76
C ALA A 341 -35.03 -24.85 8.21
N LYS A 342 -35.97 -24.56 9.12
CA LYS A 342 -35.83 -24.84 10.54
C LYS A 342 -35.52 -26.32 10.84
N GLY A 343 -36.21 -27.28 10.21
CA GLY A 343 -35.94 -28.69 10.39
C GLY A 343 -34.56 -29.14 9.96
N ALA A 344 -33.99 -28.51 8.91
CA ALA A 344 -32.61 -28.75 8.46
C ALA A 344 -31.60 -28.19 9.47
N GLN A 345 -31.90 -27.04 10.09
CA GLN A 345 -31.03 -26.48 11.14
C GLN A 345 -30.97 -27.41 12.36
N GLU A 346 -32.11 -27.89 12.84
CA GLU A 346 -32.15 -28.83 13.95
C GLU A 346 -31.40 -30.15 13.63
N GLN A 347 -31.55 -30.67 12.42
CA GLN A 347 -30.80 -31.83 11.97
C GLN A 347 -29.29 -31.54 11.92
N PHE A 348 -28.86 -30.40 11.39
CA PHE A 348 -27.46 -30.03 11.38
C PHE A 348 -26.88 -29.92 12.80
N LEU A 349 -27.56 -29.24 13.72
CA LEU A 349 -27.11 -29.13 15.11
C LEU A 349 -26.99 -30.47 15.83
N LYS A 350 -27.77 -31.48 15.41
CA LYS A 350 -27.73 -32.86 15.98
C LYS A 350 -26.65 -33.75 15.37
N THR A 351 -26.28 -33.55 14.11
CA THR A 351 -25.46 -34.50 13.36
C THR A 351 -24.13 -33.99 12.87
N ALA A 352 -23.98 -32.68 12.71
CA ALA A 352 -22.75 -32.02 12.24
C ALA A 352 -21.77 -31.79 13.41
N HIS A 353 -20.53 -31.44 13.02
CA HIS A 353 -19.46 -31.09 13.94
C HIS A 353 -18.99 -29.66 13.67
N PRO A 354 -19.84 -28.63 13.96
CA PRO A 354 -19.49 -27.24 13.73
C PRO A 354 -18.40 -26.76 14.68
N ILE A 355 -17.76 -25.68 14.35
CA ILE A 355 -17.02 -24.87 15.32
C ILE A 355 -18.05 -24.05 16.11
N TRP A 356 -17.97 -24.10 17.42
CA TRP A 356 -18.82 -23.32 18.30
C TRP A 356 -18.11 -22.02 18.68
N LEU A 357 -18.79 -20.90 18.46
CA LEU A 357 -18.38 -19.58 18.89
C LEU A 357 -19.33 -19.11 19.98
N SER A 358 -18.83 -18.74 21.15
CA SER A 358 -19.68 -18.17 22.19
C SER A 358 -20.24 -16.81 21.77
N THR A 359 -21.44 -16.50 22.24
CA THR A 359 -22.06 -15.18 22.01
C THR A 359 -21.15 -14.05 22.51
N GLU A 360 -20.54 -14.23 23.69
CA GLU A 360 -19.59 -13.25 24.27
C GLU A 360 -18.41 -13.00 23.33
N GLN A 361 -17.80 -14.03 22.77
CA GLN A 361 -16.68 -13.89 21.82
C GLN A 361 -17.12 -13.23 20.51
N TYR A 362 -18.33 -13.54 20.03
CA TYR A 362 -18.88 -12.87 18.86
C TYR A 362 -19.10 -11.39 19.10
N GLU A 363 -19.69 -11.02 20.23
CA GLU A 363 -19.91 -9.61 20.60
C GLU A 363 -18.59 -8.84 20.72
N GLN A 364 -17.58 -9.44 21.38
CA GLN A 364 -16.25 -8.83 21.45
C GLN A 364 -15.69 -8.55 20.05
N TRP A 365 -15.70 -9.52 19.15
CA TRP A 365 -15.18 -9.34 17.79
C TRP A 365 -16.03 -8.34 16.97
N ALA A 366 -17.35 -8.36 17.14
CA ALA A 366 -18.23 -7.42 16.45
C ALA A 366 -17.95 -5.98 16.87
N HIS A 367 -17.72 -5.72 18.16
CA HIS A 367 -17.34 -4.41 18.65
C HIS A 367 -15.92 -3.97 18.27
N GLU A 368 -15.00 -4.92 18.08
CA GLU A 368 -13.64 -4.62 17.59
C GLU A 368 -13.59 -4.25 16.10
N VAL A 369 -14.51 -4.82 15.29
CA VAL A 369 -14.47 -4.72 13.82
C VAL A 369 -15.49 -3.72 13.27
N LEU A 370 -16.67 -3.63 13.86
CA LEU A 370 -17.75 -2.78 13.39
C LEU A 370 -17.72 -1.41 14.06
N LEU A 371 -17.99 -0.36 13.29
CA LEU A 371 -18.30 0.93 13.86
C LEU A 371 -19.56 0.82 14.75
N PRO A 372 -19.62 1.56 15.88
CA PRO A 372 -20.76 1.48 16.82
C PRO A 372 -22.12 1.64 16.16
N GLU A 373 -22.25 2.61 15.23
CA GLU A 373 -23.48 2.83 14.48
C GLU A 373 -23.85 1.66 13.57
N LYS A 374 -22.86 0.94 13.02
CA LYS A 374 -23.11 -0.24 12.18
C LYS A 374 -23.49 -1.45 13.01
N TYR A 375 -22.91 -1.62 14.18
CA TYR A 375 -23.33 -2.63 15.13
C TYR A 375 -24.78 -2.39 15.56
N GLN A 376 -25.17 -1.13 15.87
CA GLN A 376 -26.53 -0.76 16.23
C GLN A 376 -27.52 -1.03 15.09
N GLU A 377 -27.18 -0.69 13.83
CA GLU A 377 -28.02 -1.00 12.67
C GLU A 377 -28.30 -2.51 12.54
N VAL A 378 -27.32 -3.36 12.85
CA VAL A 378 -27.48 -4.83 12.82
C VAL A 378 -28.41 -5.29 13.93
N THR A 379 -28.22 -4.82 15.17
CA THR A 379 -29.03 -5.22 16.32
C THR A 379 -30.46 -4.69 16.22
N ASP A 380 -30.68 -3.48 15.74
CA ASP A 380 -32.01 -2.92 15.49
C ASP A 380 -32.80 -3.72 14.45
N ARG A 381 -32.11 -4.28 13.45
CA ARG A 381 -32.75 -5.01 12.36
C ARG A 381 -32.96 -6.48 12.64
N TYR A 382 -32.00 -7.13 13.31
CA TYR A 382 -31.96 -8.58 13.45
C TYR A 382 -32.06 -9.08 14.90
N GLY A 383 -32.05 -8.16 15.87
CA GLY A 383 -32.00 -8.45 17.30
C GLY A 383 -30.57 -8.63 17.82
N ASP A 384 -30.50 -8.81 19.13
CA ASP A 384 -29.22 -9.05 19.82
C ASP A 384 -28.62 -10.41 19.44
N ALA A 385 -27.31 -10.53 19.63
CA ALA A 385 -26.63 -11.82 19.50
C ALA A 385 -27.18 -12.84 20.54
N PRO A 386 -27.19 -14.13 20.21
CA PRO A 386 -26.62 -14.78 19.03
C PRO A 386 -27.55 -14.78 17.80
N GLY A 387 -28.72 -14.16 17.87
CA GLY A 387 -29.72 -14.20 16.82
C GLY A 387 -30.52 -15.52 16.81
N ASN A 388 -30.90 -16.02 15.62
CA ASN A 388 -31.79 -17.17 15.49
C ASN A 388 -31.40 -18.18 14.40
N LEU A 389 -30.19 -18.10 13.85
CA LEU A 389 -29.70 -19.00 12.80
C LEU A 389 -28.49 -19.80 13.29
N LEU A 390 -28.63 -21.13 13.30
CA LEU A 390 -27.57 -22.05 13.76
C LEU A 390 -27.03 -21.72 15.16
N VAL A 391 -27.93 -21.45 16.08
CA VAL A 391 -27.61 -21.00 17.44
C VAL A 391 -28.15 -21.94 18.51
N THR A 392 -27.49 -21.93 19.65
CA THR A 392 -28.01 -22.41 20.94
C THR A 392 -28.27 -21.21 21.83
N GLU A 393 -28.58 -21.39 23.12
CA GLU A 393 -28.84 -20.28 24.05
C GLU A 393 -27.67 -19.28 24.16
N ASP A 394 -26.42 -19.76 24.05
CA ASP A 394 -25.22 -18.97 24.32
C ASP A 394 -24.13 -19.12 23.25
N SER A 395 -24.40 -19.82 22.14
CA SER A 395 -23.37 -20.13 21.15
C SER A 395 -23.90 -20.17 19.73
N ILE A 396 -23.02 -19.82 18.79
CA ILE A 396 -23.26 -19.83 17.34
C ILE A 396 -22.50 -21.02 16.73
N ALA A 397 -23.18 -21.85 15.95
CA ALA A 397 -22.57 -22.96 15.23
C ALA A 397 -22.06 -22.50 13.86
N ILE A 398 -20.77 -22.56 13.64
CA ILE A 398 -20.14 -22.23 12.36
C ILE A 398 -19.99 -23.50 11.55
N ALA A 399 -20.70 -23.58 10.42
CA ALA A 399 -20.61 -24.69 9.50
C ALA A 399 -19.26 -24.71 8.79
N CYS A 400 -18.41 -25.66 9.14
CA CYS A 400 -17.07 -25.79 8.57
C CYS A 400 -16.51 -27.21 8.78
N LEU A 401 -15.42 -27.54 8.07
CA LEU A 401 -14.62 -28.73 8.27
C LEU A 401 -13.21 -28.31 8.63
N GLN A 402 -12.64 -28.91 9.66
CA GLN A 402 -11.27 -28.69 10.05
C GLN A 402 -10.43 -29.94 9.86
N PHE A 403 -9.29 -29.81 9.21
CA PHE A 403 -8.27 -30.84 9.01
C PHE A 403 -6.92 -30.29 9.46
N GLY A 404 -6.49 -30.57 10.69
CA GLY A 404 -5.31 -29.98 11.28
C GLY A 404 -5.39 -28.46 11.27
N ASN A 405 -4.48 -27.81 10.57
CA ASN A 405 -4.44 -26.35 10.42
C ASN A 405 -5.19 -25.82 9.20
N ILE A 406 -5.97 -26.65 8.52
CA ILE A 406 -6.76 -26.25 7.35
C ILE A 406 -8.23 -26.19 7.72
N LEU A 407 -8.87 -25.07 7.43
CA LEU A 407 -10.30 -24.83 7.61
C LEU A 407 -10.98 -24.73 6.24
N LEU A 408 -12.06 -25.51 6.05
CA LEU A 408 -12.93 -25.46 4.87
C LEU A 408 -14.29 -24.94 5.31
N PHE A 409 -14.82 -23.93 4.64
CA PHE A 409 -16.14 -23.40 4.94
C PHE A 409 -16.87 -22.94 3.67
N PRO A 410 -18.21 -23.02 3.66
CA PRO A 410 -19.02 -22.58 2.53
C PRO A 410 -19.12 -21.08 2.41
#